data_e8e3f6f13435d2329c939b3afa35c817
#
_entry.id   e8e3f6f13435d2329c939b3afa35c817
#
_cell.length_a   1.000
_cell.length_b   1.000
_cell.length_c   1.000
_cell.angle_alpha   90.00
_cell.angle_beta   90.00
_cell.angle_gamma   90.00
#
_symmetry.space_group_name_H-M   'P 1'
#
loop_
_entity.id
_entity.type
_entity.pdbx_description
1 polymer ?
#
loop_
_entity_poly.entity_id
_entity_poly.type
_entity_poly.pdbx_seq_one_letter_code
_entity_poly.pdbx_strand_id
1 'polypeptide(L)'
;MRSAHSSTAIEGNPLSFEEVSALADGREVMARRKDRQEVLNYLEALDRVPEFANREPFTVDDLLEIHGIVTKETLDNPQDEGVLRDRQVRVINDFGETVFIPPLTEDVPELIDEFWGWLNSPDIEEIDSVIVAGLTHYEMVRIHPFIDGNGRTARIMVTLVLYKRGFDLKRFFALDDYYDHDRPAYYAALQTVDPETIDVTEWLEYFTDGVSDSMKTVREKVLGLSKDVKILKERGQVALNDRQMRIVEFIIKKGKITNRDIRSMFNLSNRAALDEIYKLMDLNVLKQEGSGHSVHYILV
;
A
#
# COMPACT_ATOMS: atom_id res chain seq x y z
N MET A 1 -5.68 4.46 1.40
CA MET A 1 -5.86 5.44 2.49
C MET A 1 -5.06 5.10 3.75
N ARG A 2 -5.27 3.94 4.41
CA ARG A 2 -4.47 3.59 5.60
C ARG A 2 -2.98 3.55 5.33
N SER A 3 -2.56 2.85 4.28
CA SER A 3 -1.14 2.81 3.88
C SER A 3 -0.57 4.21 3.64
N ALA A 4 -1.31 5.10 2.97
CA ALA A 4 -0.84 6.47 2.75
C ALA A 4 -0.73 7.27 4.05
N HIS A 5 -1.69 7.13 4.97
CA HIS A 5 -1.60 7.74 6.29
C HIS A 5 -0.36 7.26 7.04
N SER A 6 -0.25 5.95 7.24
CA SER A 6 0.84 5.39 8.06
C SER A 6 2.21 5.59 7.42
N SER A 7 2.34 5.42 6.10
CA SER A 7 3.61 5.63 5.41
C SER A 7 4.09 7.09 5.49
N THR A 8 3.19 8.06 5.37
CA THR A 8 3.58 9.47 5.51
C THR A 8 3.81 9.85 6.97
N ALA A 9 3.03 9.29 7.91
CA ALA A 9 3.20 9.52 9.34
C ALA A 9 4.55 9.01 9.86
N ILE A 10 5.07 7.87 9.37
CA ILE A 10 6.43 7.37 9.67
C ILE A 10 7.47 8.45 9.36
N GLU A 11 7.28 9.21 8.28
CA GLU A 11 8.18 10.30 7.86
C GLU A 11 7.84 11.64 8.52
N GLY A 12 6.99 11.65 9.55
CA GLY A 12 6.66 12.84 10.33
C GLY A 12 5.52 13.71 9.79
N ASN A 13 4.75 13.22 8.82
CA ASN A 13 3.54 13.91 8.36
C ASN A 13 2.49 13.93 9.48
N PRO A 14 1.95 15.09 9.88
CA PRO A 14 1.08 15.22 11.06
C PRO A 14 -0.40 14.96 10.78
N LEU A 15 -0.79 14.67 9.52
CA LEU A 15 -2.20 14.53 9.15
C LEU A 15 -2.83 13.30 9.80
N SER A 16 -4.00 13.48 10.40
CA SER A 16 -4.81 12.38 10.94
C SER A 16 -5.39 11.50 9.83
N PHE A 17 -5.80 10.29 10.19
CA PHE A 17 -6.44 9.38 9.23
C PHE A 17 -7.71 9.97 8.59
N GLU A 18 -8.50 10.74 9.34
CA GLU A 18 -9.70 11.44 8.87
C GLU A 18 -9.35 12.50 7.83
N GLU A 19 -8.27 13.24 8.04
CA GLU A 19 -7.78 14.25 7.08
C GLU A 19 -7.23 13.60 5.82
N VAL A 20 -6.47 12.51 5.95
CA VAL A 20 -6.01 11.71 4.80
C VAL A 20 -7.18 11.14 4.01
N SER A 21 -8.23 10.65 4.70
CA SER A 21 -9.44 10.17 4.06
C SER A 21 -10.19 11.30 3.34
N ALA A 22 -10.23 12.49 3.93
CA ALA A 22 -10.84 13.66 3.30
C ALA A 22 -10.08 14.08 2.02
N LEU A 23 -8.75 14.07 2.04
CA LEU A 23 -7.92 14.34 0.85
C LEU A 23 -8.15 13.31 -0.25
N ALA A 24 -8.22 12.02 0.10
CA ALA A 24 -8.49 10.95 -0.85
C ALA A 24 -9.87 11.07 -1.51
N ASP A 25 -10.85 11.64 -0.80
CA ASP A 25 -12.19 11.95 -1.32
C ASP A 25 -12.24 13.28 -2.11
N GLY A 26 -11.12 13.97 -2.29
CA GLY A 26 -11.04 15.26 -2.97
C GLY A 26 -11.56 16.44 -2.14
N ARG A 27 -11.72 16.28 -0.83
CA ARG A 27 -12.14 17.35 0.09
C ARG A 27 -10.96 18.20 0.54
N GLU A 28 -11.20 19.48 0.79
CA GLU A 28 -10.18 20.38 1.32
C GLU A 28 -9.85 20.04 2.78
N VAL A 29 -8.54 20.09 3.11
CA VAL A 29 -8.01 19.90 4.46
C VAL A 29 -7.13 21.09 4.82
N MET A 30 -7.32 21.63 6.02
CA MET A 30 -6.54 22.76 6.56
C MET A 30 -5.21 22.25 7.11
N ALA A 31 -4.19 22.14 6.23
CA ALA A 31 -2.84 21.70 6.58
C ALA A 31 -1.81 22.37 5.67
N ARG A 32 -0.52 22.24 6.01
CA ARG A 32 0.56 22.74 5.15
C ARG A 32 0.47 22.11 3.76
N ARG A 33 0.82 22.88 2.72
CA ARG A 33 0.80 22.38 1.34
C ARG A 33 1.63 21.11 1.19
N LYS A 34 2.84 21.09 1.76
CA LYS A 34 3.75 19.92 1.72
C LYS A 34 3.09 18.68 2.30
N ASP A 35 2.49 18.77 3.51
CA ASP A 35 1.89 17.63 4.19
C ASP A 35 0.74 17.00 3.35
N ARG A 36 -0.11 17.85 2.75
CA ARG A 36 -1.17 17.38 1.86
C ARG A 36 -0.62 16.75 0.59
N GLN A 37 0.42 17.37 0.01
CA GLN A 37 1.01 16.88 -1.22
C GLN A 37 1.68 15.53 -1.03
N GLU A 38 2.39 15.29 0.07
CA GLU A 38 3.00 13.99 0.39
C GLU A 38 1.97 12.86 0.44
N VAL A 39 0.80 13.11 1.05
CA VAL A 39 -0.30 12.13 1.09
C VAL A 39 -0.86 11.86 -0.31
N LEU A 40 -1.12 12.91 -1.10
CA LEU A 40 -1.63 12.77 -2.46
C LEU A 40 -0.65 12.04 -3.36
N ASN A 41 0.63 12.34 -3.27
CA ASN A 41 1.69 11.64 -3.99
C ASN A 41 1.74 10.15 -3.65
N TYR A 42 1.66 9.81 -2.37
CA TYR A 42 1.67 8.41 -1.95
C TYR A 42 0.43 7.65 -2.43
N LEU A 43 -0.74 8.29 -2.41
CA LEU A 43 -1.97 7.73 -2.98
C LEU A 43 -1.83 7.52 -4.49
N GLU A 44 -1.29 8.50 -5.22
CA GLU A 44 -1.03 8.39 -6.67
C GLU A 44 -0.05 7.23 -6.96
N ALA A 45 1.04 7.12 -6.20
CA ALA A 45 2.00 6.02 -6.35
C ALA A 45 1.35 4.66 -6.13
N LEU A 46 0.51 4.51 -5.10
CA LEU A 46 -0.25 3.27 -4.84
C LEU A 46 -1.22 2.93 -5.98
N ASP A 47 -1.92 3.91 -6.52
CA ASP A 47 -2.88 3.70 -7.62
C ASP A 47 -2.17 3.26 -8.91
N ARG A 48 -0.91 3.67 -9.11
CA ARG A 48 -0.12 3.29 -10.28
C ARG A 48 0.66 1.98 -10.12
N VAL A 49 0.68 1.34 -8.95
CA VAL A 49 1.35 0.05 -8.76
C VAL A 49 0.93 -1.00 -9.81
N PRO A 50 -0.35 -1.18 -10.19
CA PRO A 50 -0.72 -2.13 -11.23
C PRO A 50 -0.14 -1.80 -12.62
N GLU A 51 0.07 -0.53 -12.93
CA GLU A 51 0.72 -0.11 -14.17
C GLU A 51 2.19 -0.53 -14.18
N PHE A 52 2.94 -0.19 -13.12
CA PHE A 52 4.35 -0.57 -13.00
C PHE A 52 4.55 -2.08 -12.95
N ALA A 53 3.64 -2.83 -12.31
CA ALA A 53 3.73 -4.28 -12.21
C ALA A 53 3.63 -4.99 -13.57
N ASN A 54 3.01 -4.35 -14.56
CA ASN A 54 2.88 -4.88 -15.93
C ASN A 54 4.07 -4.51 -16.83
N ARG A 55 5.04 -3.73 -16.34
CA ARG A 55 6.25 -3.39 -17.11
C ARG A 55 7.26 -4.51 -17.00
N GLU A 56 7.80 -4.95 -18.15
CA GLU A 56 8.84 -5.98 -18.21
C GLU A 56 9.87 -5.64 -19.28
N PRO A 57 11.17 -5.64 -18.91
CA PRO A 57 11.68 -5.76 -17.54
C PRO A 57 11.29 -4.54 -16.70
N PHE A 58 11.25 -4.71 -15.37
CA PHE A 58 11.14 -3.59 -14.44
C PHE A 58 12.51 -2.91 -14.33
N THR A 59 12.60 -1.63 -14.69
CA THR A 59 13.85 -0.92 -14.90
C THR A 59 14.19 0.07 -13.78
N VAL A 60 15.43 0.54 -13.75
CA VAL A 60 15.84 1.64 -12.84
C VAL A 60 15.05 2.91 -13.16
N ASP A 61 14.71 3.18 -14.43
CA ASP A 61 13.87 4.33 -14.80
C ASP A 61 12.48 4.25 -14.17
N ASP A 62 11.92 3.04 -13.98
CA ASP A 62 10.67 2.86 -13.27
C ASP A 62 10.79 3.22 -11.78
N LEU A 63 11.91 2.89 -11.14
CA LEU A 63 12.21 3.34 -9.78
C LEU A 63 12.28 4.87 -9.70
N LEU A 64 13.00 5.50 -10.64
CA LEU A 64 13.13 6.96 -10.69
C LEU A 64 11.76 7.62 -10.90
N GLU A 65 10.91 7.05 -11.76
CA GLU A 65 9.54 7.53 -11.96
C GLU A 65 8.70 7.39 -10.68
N ILE A 66 8.76 6.25 -9.98
CA ILE A 66 8.07 6.04 -8.69
C ILE A 66 8.54 7.08 -7.66
N HIS A 67 9.85 7.28 -7.52
CA HIS A 67 10.38 8.29 -6.61
C HIS A 67 9.92 9.71 -6.99
N GLY A 68 9.93 10.04 -8.27
CA GLY A 68 9.43 11.33 -8.78
C GLY A 68 7.96 11.56 -8.41
N ILE A 69 7.11 10.52 -8.47
CA ILE A 69 5.71 10.61 -8.02
C ILE A 69 5.64 10.84 -6.50
N VAL A 70 6.35 10.02 -5.74
CA VAL A 70 6.34 10.07 -4.26
C VAL A 70 6.80 11.41 -3.72
N THR A 71 7.75 12.07 -4.39
CA THR A 71 8.39 13.31 -3.93
C THR A 71 7.94 14.57 -4.66
N LYS A 72 7.05 14.45 -5.64
CA LYS A 72 6.57 15.57 -6.46
C LYS A 72 6.16 16.78 -5.62
N GLU A 73 6.80 17.92 -5.86
CA GLU A 73 6.54 19.21 -5.19
C GLU A 73 6.69 19.19 -3.65
N THR A 74 7.46 18.24 -3.10
CA THR A 74 7.66 18.10 -1.66
C THR A 74 9.12 18.24 -1.23
N LEU A 75 10.08 18.16 -2.17
CA LEU A 75 11.49 18.36 -1.88
C LEU A 75 11.87 19.84 -1.87
N ASP A 76 12.87 20.18 -1.07
CA ASP A 76 13.40 21.55 -1.00
C ASP A 76 14.02 21.97 -2.36
N ASN A 77 14.69 21.03 -3.03
CA ASN A 77 15.19 21.21 -4.38
C ASN A 77 14.44 20.30 -5.35
N PRO A 78 13.59 20.83 -6.24
CA PRO A 78 12.85 20.03 -7.21
C PRO A 78 13.73 19.23 -8.18
N GLN A 79 15.00 19.57 -8.32
CA GLN A 79 15.93 18.82 -9.18
C GLN A 79 16.33 17.46 -8.57
N ASP A 80 16.05 17.24 -7.29
CA ASP A 80 16.30 15.97 -6.62
C ASP A 80 15.13 14.97 -6.80
N GLU A 81 14.01 15.40 -7.41
CA GLU A 81 12.86 14.55 -7.68
C GLU A 81 13.16 13.55 -8.81
N GLY A 82 12.98 12.26 -8.55
CA GLY A 82 13.14 11.22 -9.56
C GLY A 82 14.57 11.01 -10.04
N VAL A 83 15.58 11.39 -9.28
CA VAL A 83 16.99 11.21 -9.62
C VAL A 83 17.79 10.60 -8.47
N LEU A 84 18.78 9.79 -8.77
CA LEU A 84 19.71 9.27 -7.76
C LEU A 84 20.49 10.43 -7.14
N ARG A 85 20.81 10.31 -5.85
CA ARG A 85 21.56 11.34 -5.12
C ARG A 85 22.96 11.55 -5.72
N ASP A 86 23.36 12.80 -5.78
CA ASP A 86 24.66 13.25 -6.25
C ASP A 86 25.60 13.68 -5.11
N ARG A 87 25.13 13.58 -3.86
CA ARG A 87 25.83 13.96 -2.65
C ARG A 87 25.55 13.01 -1.50
N GLN A 88 26.49 12.94 -0.55
CA GLN A 88 26.38 12.08 0.61
C GLN A 88 25.27 12.56 1.55
N VAL A 89 24.46 11.61 2.01
CA VAL A 89 23.39 11.82 2.98
C VAL A 89 23.67 11.04 4.28
N ARG A 90 22.97 11.38 5.33
CA ARG A 90 22.95 10.70 6.62
C ARG A 90 21.53 10.57 7.11
N VAL A 91 21.18 9.44 7.66
CA VAL A 91 19.91 9.27 8.37
C VAL A 91 20.10 9.73 9.81
N ILE A 92 19.27 10.65 10.24
CA ILE A 92 19.30 11.23 11.59
C ILE A 92 18.02 10.88 12.34
N ASN A 93 18.12 10.72 13.66
CA ASN A 93 16.95 10.58 14.53
C ASN A 93 16.39 11.98 14.93
N ASP A 94 15.29 11.97 15.69
CA ASP A 94 14.62 13.18 16.18
C ASP A 94 15.52 14.06 17.06
N PHE A 95 16.62 13.53 17.58
CA PHE A 95 17.61 14.25 18.38
C PHE A 95 18.75 14.84 17.55
N GLY A 96 18.73 14.64 16.21
CA GLY A 96 19.78 15.09 15.29
C GLY A 96 21.04 14.20 15.29
N GLU A 97 20.99 13.02 15.90
CA GLU A 97 22.10 12.07 15.91
C GLU A 97 22.07 11.21 14.65
N THR A 98 23.24 10.97 14.07
CA THR A 98 23.37 10.07 12.90
C THR A 98 23.16 8.63 13.36
N VAL A 99 22.10 7.99 12.86
CA VAL A 99 21.74 6.60 13.15
C VAL A 99 22.15 5.63 12.05
N PHE A 100 22.34 6.15 10.83
CA PHE A 100 22.81 5.34 9.71
C PHE A 100 23.54 6.22 8.68
N ILE A 101 24.63 5.68 8.13
CA ILE A 101 25.39 6.29 7.02
C ILE A 101 25.27 5.35 5.82
N PRO A 102 24.51 5.73 4.78
CA PRO A 102 24.39 4.93 3.57
C PRO A 102 25.73 4.81 2.83
N PRO A 103 25.85 3.88 1.86
CA PRO A 103 27.03 3.74 1.00
C PRO A 103 27.48 5.07 0.38
N LEU A 104 28.70 5.13 -0.10
CA LEU A 104 29.21 6.33 -0.77
C LEU A 104 28.33 6.66 -1.99
N THR A 105 28.20 7.94 -2.27
CA THR A 105 27.36 8.41 -3.40
C THR A 105 27.80 7.83 -4.73
N GLU A 106 29.11 7.66 -4.92
CA GLU A 106 29.70 7.09 -6.12
C GLU A 106 29.36 5.61 -6.36
N ASP A 107 29.02 4.87 -5.26
CA ASP A 107 28.69 3.44 -5.33
C ASP A 107 27.18 3.21 -5.63
N VAL A 108 26.33 4.24 -5.45
CA VAL A 108 24.88 4.09 -5.58
C VAL A 108 24.42 3.57 -6.93
N PRO A 109 24.93 4.05 -8.07
CA PRO A 109 24.50 3.52 -9.36
C PRO A 109 24.80 2.02 -9.52
N GLU A 110 26.00 1.58 -9.13
CA GLU A 110 26.42 0.18 -9.22
C GLU A 110 25.56 -0.72 -8.30
N LEU A 111 25.35 -0.30 -7.05
CA LEU A 111 24.51 -1.04 -6.09
C LEU A 111 23.05 -1.16 -6.58
N ILE A 112 22.51 -0.13 -7.20
CA ILE A 112 21.16 -0.16 -7.77
C ILE A 112 21.14 -1.11 -8.98
N ASP A 113 22.12 -1.06 -9.87
CA ASP A 113 22.19 -1.94 -11.04
C ASP A 113 22.32 -3.41 -10.62
N GLU A 114 23.14 -3.73 -9.62
CA GLU A 114 23.27 -5.07 -9.05
C GLU A 114 21.94 -5.56 -8.46
N PHE A 115 21.29 -4.71 -7.65
CA PHE A 115 20.01 -5.06 -7.04
C PHE A 115 18.92 -5.28 -8.09
N TRP A 116 18.86 -4.43 -9.13
CA TRP A 116 17.91 -4.59 -10.24
C TRP A 116 18.21 -5.83 -11.08
N GLY A 117 19.49 -6.13 -11.30
CA GLY A 117 19.91 -7.38 -11.93
C GLY A 117 19.38 -8.61 -11.18
N TRP A 118 19.50 -8.61 -9.85
CA TRP A 118 18.93 -9.66 -9.00
C TRP A 118 17.40 -9.70 -9.06
N LEU A 119 16.74 -8.56 -8.93
CA LEU A 119 15.27 -8.45 -8.90
C LEU A 119 14.61 -8.92 -10.22
N ASN A 120 15.34 -8.87 -11.35
CA ASN A 120 14.90 -9.36 -12.66
C ASN A 120 15.52 -10.71 -13.02
N SER A 121 16.28 -11.36 -12.13
CA SER A 121 16.89 -12.65 -12.43
C SER A 121 15.87 -13.79 -12.36
N PRO A 122 16.08 -14.89 -13.12
CA PRO A 122 15.24 -16.07 -13.00
C PRO A 122 15.26 -16.71 -11.58
N ASP A 123 16.37 -16.57 -10.87
CA ASP A 123 16.56 -17.18 -9.55
C ASP A 123 15.57 -16.65 -8.51
N ILE A 124 15.07 -15.43 -8.70
CA ILE A 124 14.09 -14.82 -7.81
C ILE A 124 12.74 -15.58 -7.79
N GLU A 125 12.41 -16.30 -8.85
CA GLU A 125 11.14 -17.04 -8.96
C GLU A 125 11.07 -18.22 -7.96
N GLU A 126 12.22 -18.75 -7.54
CA GLU A 126 12.31 -19.83 -6.55
C GLU A 126 12.21 -19.31 -5.10
N ILE A 127 12.34 -18.00 -4.88
CA ILE A 127 12.29 -17.38 -3.55
C ILE A 127 10.86 -17.00 -3.20
N ASP A 128 10.46 -17.24 -1.96
CA ASP A 128 9.14 -16.85 -1.46
C ASP A 128 8.89 -15.34 -1.66
N SER A 129 7.70 -14.99 -2.08
CA SER A 129 7.32 -13.61 -2.44
C SER A 129 7.46 -12.63 -1.28
N VAL A 130 7.22 -13.07 -0.05
CA VAL A 130 7.34 -12.24 1.15
C VAL A 130 8.82 -11.98 1.44
N ILE A 131 9.68 -12.98 1.25
CA ILE A 131 11.13 -12.83 1.42
C ILE A 131 11.69 -11.86 0.39
N VAL A 132 11.30 -11.98 -0.89
CA VAL A 132 11.73 -11.03 -1.94
C VAL A 132 11.29 -9.60 -1.59
N ALA A 133 10.07 -9.42 -1.12
CA ALA A 133 9.58 -8.10 -0.72
C ALA A 133 10.34 -7.53 0.50
N GLY A 134 10.66 -8.38 1.48
CA GLY A 134 11.46 -8.00 2.66
C GLY A 134 12.89 -7.60 2.29
N LEU A 135 13.53 -8.35 1.39
CA LEU A 135 14.84 -8.02 0.84
C LEU A 135 14.80 -6.72 0.02
N THR A 136 13.75 -6.55 -0.79
CA THR A 136 13.55 -5.29 -1.56
C THR A 136 13.46 -4.09 -0.64
N HIS A 137 12.68 -4.20 0.44
CA HIS A 137 12.58 -3.12 1.42
C HIS A 137 13.94 -2.79 2.03
N TYR A 138 14.64 -3.82 2.53
CA TYR A 138 15.93 -3.66 3.17
C TYR A 138 16.97 -3.01 2.23
N GLU A 139 17.13 -3.53 1.02
CA GLU A 139 18.09 -3.02 0.05
C GLU A 139 17.80 -1.56 -0.33
N MET A 140 16.54 -1.20 -0.55
CA MET A 140 16.16 0.19 -0.83
C MET A 140 16.51 1.13 0.32
N VAL A 141 16.30 0.70 1.58
CA VAL A 141 16.64 1.50 2.76
C VAL A 141 18.16 1.53 2.98
N ARG A 142 18.88 0.43 2.76
CA ARG A 142 20.32 0.31 2.89
C ARG A 142 21.08 1.16 1.87
N ILE A 143 20.74 1.02 0.59
CA ILE A 143 21.38 1.79 -0.50
C ILE A 143 21.06 3.28 -0.34
N HIS A 144 19.83 3.59 0.07
CA HIS A 144 19.35 4.96 0.29
C HIS A 144 19.62 5.85 -0.93
N PRO A 145 19.07 5.49 -2.09
CA PRO A 145 19.52 6.02 -3.37
C PRO A 145 19.14 7.48 -3.63
N PHE A 146 18.31 8.08 -2.80
CA PHE A 146 17.76 9.43 -2.99
C PHE A 146 18.16 10.39 -1.88
N ILE A 147 17.98 11.68 -2.11
CA ILE A 147 18.22 12.73 -1.09
C ILE A 147 17.16 12.67 0.03
N ASP A 148 15.89 12.42 -0.33
CA ASP A 148 14.75 12.25 0.57
C ASP A 148 13.74 11.30 -0.07
N GLY A 149 12.71 10.86 0.65
CA GLY A 149 11.66 9.97 0.12
C GLY A 149 12.05 8.50 0.04
N ASN A 150 13.22 8.09 0.52
CA ASN A 150 13.70 6.70 0.46
C ASN A 150 12.75 5.73 1.16
N GLY A 151 12.29 6.04 2.38
CA GLY A 151 11.38 5.18 3.11
C GLY A 151 10.03 4.99 2.40
N ARG A 152 9.43 6.09 1.94
CA ARG A 152 8.16 6.07 1.17
C ARG A 152 8.31 5.27 -0.11
N THR A 153 9.38 5.48 -0.85
CA THR A 153 9.70 4.74 -2.09
C THR A 153 9.91 3.25 -1.79
N ALA A 154 10.67 2.89 -0.76
CA ALA A 154 10.89 1.50 -0.36
C ALA A 154 9.56 0.78 -0.07
N ARG A 155 8.62 1.42 0.64
CA ARG A 155 7.30 0.85 0.95
C ARG A 155 6.41 0.70 -0.29
N ILE A 156 6.48 1.62 -1.26
CA ILE A 156 5.82 1.44 -2.57
C ILE A 156 6.46 0.27 -3.33
N MET A 157 7.78 0.12 -3.31
CA MET A 157 8.48 -1.00 -3.96
C MET A 157 8.09 -2.35 -3.36
N VAL A 158 7.95 -2.45 -2.03
CA VAL A 158 7.39 -3.65 -1.37
C VAL A 158 6.01 -3.98 -1.91
N THR A 159 5.14 -2.98 -1.98
CA THR A 159 3.78 -3.14 -2.49
C THR A 159 3.78 -3.61 -3.94
N LEU A 160 4.66 -3.05 -4.77
CA LEU A 160 4.83 -3.42 -6.18
C LEU A 160 5.30 -4.87 -6.34
N VAL A 161 6.35 -5.27 -5.60
CA VAL A 161 6.88 -6.64 -5.63
C VAL A 161 5.82 -7.65 -5.22
N LEU A 162 5.12 -7.41 -4.11
CA LEU A 162 4.04 -8.28 -3.66
C LEU A 162 2.91 -8.37 -4.69
N TYR A 163 2.52 -7.24 -5.29
CA TYR A 163 1.47 -7.22 -6.32
C TYR A 163 1.89 -7.99 -7.58
N LYS A 164 3.11 -7.78 -8.09
CA LYS A 164 3.66 -8.48 -9.24
C LYS A 164 3.69 -10.01 -9.03
N ARG A 165 3.89 -10.43 -7.79
CA ARG A 165 3.91 -11.83 -7.37
C ARG A 165 2.54 -12.38 -6.93
N GLY A 166 1.45 -11.71 -7.30
CA GLY A 166 0.08 -12.20 -7.18
C GLY A 166 -0.64 -11.89 -5.87
N PHE A 167 -0.07 -11.03 -5.02
CA PHE A 167 -0.76 -10.57 -3.81
C PHE A 167 -1.76 -9.45 -4.14
N ASP A 168 -2.99 -9.55 -3.65
CA ASP A 168 -4.00 -8.51 -3.81
C ASP A 168 -3.66 -7.29 -2.93
N LEU A 169 -3.40 -6.14 -3.57
CA LEU A 169 -3.08 -4.87 -2.91
C LEU A 169 -4.02 -4.52 -1.76
N LYS A 170 -5.31 -4.81 -1.91
CA LYS A 170 -6.31 -4.51 -0.87
C LYS A 170 -6.08 -5.26 0.43
N ARG A 171 -5.29 -6.34 0.41
CA ARG A 171 -4.96 -7.16 1.58
C ARG A 171 -3.72 -6.67 2.32
N PHE A 172 -2.85 -5.87 1.67
CA PHE A 172 -1.57 -5.44 2.21
C PHE A 172 -1.51 -3.99 2.67
N PHE A 173 -2.58 -3.24 2.59
CA PHE A 173 -2.65 -1.85 3.11
C PHE A 173 -2.41 -1.71 4.62
N ALA A 174 -2.23 -2.80 5.33
CA ALA A 174 -1.97 -2.79 6.75
C ALA A 174 -0.48 -2.91 7.11
N LEU A 175 0.42 -3.18 6.16
CA LEU A 175 1.85 -3.33 6.48
C LEU A 175 2.49 -2.02 6.94
N ASP A 176 2.17 -0.90 6.29
CA ASP A 176 2.61 0.42 6.76
C ASP A 176 2.02 0.74 8.16
N ASP A 177 0.77 0.32 8.44
CA ASP A 177 0.17 0.44 9.78
C ASP A 177 0.97 -0.34 10.84
N TYR A 178 1.49 -1.51 10.49
CA TYR A 178 2.33 -2.31 11.38
C TYR A 178 3.61 -1.57 11.76
N TYR A 179 4.28 -0.96 10.79
CA TYR A 179 5.49 -0.16 11.03
C TYR A 179 5.20 1.12 11.83
N ASP A 180 4.11 1.81 11.50
CA ASP A 180 3.71 3.06 12.16
C ASP A 180 3.29 2.84 13.61
N HIS A 181 2.70 1.66 13.91
CA HIS A 181 2.26 1.30 15.26
C HIS A 181 3.43 1.22 16.25
N ASP A 182 4.58 0.73 15.82
CA ASP A 182 5.81 0.67 16.63
C ASP A 182 7.04 1.04 15.78
N ARG A 183 7.18 2.34 15.50
CA ARG A 183 8.31 2.88 14.73
C ARG A 183 9.68 2.54 15.34
N PRO A 184 9.87 2.60 16.70
CA PRO A 184 11.11 2.17 17.29
C PRO A 184 11.48 0.72 16.97
N ALA A 185 10.52 -0.22 17.03
CA ALA A 185 10.74 -1.61 16.67
C ALA A 185 11.07 -1.77 15.18
N TYR A 186 10.39 -1.03 14.31
CA TYR A 186 10.68 -1.02 12.87
C TYR A 186 12.10 -0.56 12.57
N TYR A 187 12.55 0.56 13.14
CA TYR A 187 13.92 1.03 12.94
C TYR A 187 14.96 0.13 13.60
N ALA A 188 14.65 -0.45 14.77
CA ALA A 188 15.54 -1.42 15.42
C ALA A 188 15.72 -2.67 14.55
N ALA A 189 14.64 -3.20 13.96
CA ALA A 189 14.71 -4.36 13.07
C ALA A 189 15.58 -4.10 11.83
N LEU A 190 15.52 -2.91 11.23
CA LEU A 190 16.41 -2.52 10.12
C LEU A 190 17.88 -2.47 10.54
N GLN A 191 18.17 -2.17 11.82
CA GLN A 191 19.52 -2.03 12.35
C GLN A 191 20.11 -3.37 12.85
N THR A 192 19.34 -4.47 12.85
CA THR A 192 19.85 -5.80 13.23
C THR A 192 20.81 -6.40 12.20
N VAL A 193 20.74 -5.92 10.97
CA VAL A 193 21.60 -6.44 9.90
C VAL A 193 23.05 -6.03 10.10
N ASP A 194 23.89 -7.02 10.32
CA ASP A 194 25.33 -6.82 10.45
C ASP A 194 25.95 -6.46 9.09
N PRO A 195 26.61 -5.31 8.95
CA PRO A 195 27.17 -4.86 7.69
C PRO A 195 28.33 -5.73 7.16
N GLU A 196 28.97 -6.57 8.01
CA GLU A 196 30.06 -7.45 7.61
C GLU A 196 29.55 -8.80 7.09
N THR A 197 28.52 -9.36 7.74
CA THR A 197 27.98 -10.68 7.37
C THR A 197 26.78 -10.59 6.45
N ILE A 198 26.11 -9.42 6.41
CA ILE A 198 24.85 -9.17 5.69
C ILE A 198 23.79 -10.22 6.08
N ASP A 199 23.77 -10.61 7.35
CA ASP A 199 22.73 -11.49 7.88
C ASP A 199 21.44 -10.68 8.08
N VAL A 200 20.46 -10.92 7.23
CA VAL A 200 19.14 -10.22 7.22
C VAL A 200 18.07 -11.02 7.97
N THR A 201 18.42 -12.08 8.68
CA THR A 201 17.46 -13.02 9.29
C THR A 201 16.49 -12.31 10.22
N GLU A 202 16.99 -11.55 11.21
CA GLU A 202 16.12 -10.85 12.17
C GLU A 202 15.20 -9.80 11.50
N TRP A 203 15.72 -9.10 10.49
CA TRP A 203 14.89 -8.21 9.68
C TRP A 203 13.77 -8.96 8.96
N LEU A 204 14.08 -10.08 8.31
CA LEU A 204 13.10 -10.88 7.59
C LEU A 204 12.06 -11.52 8.51
N GLU A 205 12.45 -11.92 9.72
CA GLU A 205 11.51 -12.37 10.74
C GLU A 205 10.53 -11.26 11.12
N TYR A 206 11.03 -10.06 11.45
CA TYR A 206 10.19 -8.89 11.73
C TYR A 206 9.25 -8.54 10.56
N PHE A 207 9.78 -8.52 9.34
CA PHE A 207 9.01 -8.22 8.13
C PHE A 207 7.91 -9.26 7.91
N THR A 208 8.23 -10.53 8.04
CA THR A 208 7.28 -11.64 7.85
C THR A 208 6.17 -11.61 8.92
N ASP A 209 6.51 -11.30 10.16
CA ASP A 209 5.53 -11.09 11.23
C ASP A 209 4.59 -9.94 10.91
N GLY A 210 5.09 -8.83 10.39
CA GLY A 210 4.29 -7.69 9.93
C GLY A 210 3.32 -8.07 8.81
N VAL A 211 3.78 -8.82 7.81
CA VAL A 211 2.92 -9.34 6.74
C VAL A 211 1.85 -10.28 7.31
N SER A 212 2.23 -11.20 8.19
CA SER A 212 1.32 -12.15 8.85
C SER A 212 0.24 -11.43 9.66
N ASP A 213 0.61 -10.44 10.47
CA ASP A 213 -0.32 -9.64 11.27
C ASP A 213 -1.27 -8.82 10.40
N SER A 214 -0.74 -8.20 9.35
CA SER A 214 -1.53 -7.49 8.35
C SER A 214 -2.57 -8.40 7.70
N MET A 215 -2.18 -9.62 7.32
CA MET A 215 -3.11 -10.60 6.75
C MET A 215 -4.17 -11.06 7.75
N LYS A 216 -3.81 -11.27 9.02
CA LYS A 216 -4.78 -11.62 10.09
C LYS A 216 -5.79 -10.50 10.28
N THR A 217 -5.34 -9.25 10.37
CA THR A 217 -6.20 -8.07 10.54
C THR A 217 -7.22 -7.95 9.40
N VAL A 218 -6.79 -8.12 8.15
CA VAL A 218 -7.72 -8.10 7.00
C VAL A 218 -8.68 -9.28 7.06
N ARG A 219 -8.19 -10.49 7.38
CA ARG A 219 -9.04 -11.68 7.54
C ARG A 219 -10.10 -11.49 8.62
N GLU A 220 -9.72 -10.95 9.76
CA GLU A 220 -10.66 -10.69 10.87
C GLU A 220 -11.73 -9.67 10.50
N LYS A 221 -11.36 -8.58 9.81
CA LYS A 221 -12.32 -7.60 9.27
C LYS A 221 -13.29 -8.24 8.29
N VAL A 222 -12.80 -9.05 7.35
CA VAL A 222 -13.64 -9.78 6.38
C VAL A 222 -14.56 -10.78 7.08
N LEU A 223 -14.05 -11.53 8.07
CA LEU A 223 -14.83 -12.49 8.85
C LEU A 223 -15.81 -11.78 9.80
N GLY A 224 -15.46 -10.62 10.36
CA GLY A 224 -16.33 -9.78 11.16
C GLY A 224 -17.55 -9.33 10.36
N LEU A 225 -17.30 -8.71 9.19
CA LEU A 225 -18.37 -8.31 8.27
C LEU A 225 -19.27 -9.49 7.87
N SER A 226 -18.67 -10.67 7.61
CA SER A 226 -19.44 -11.89 7.31
C SER A 226 -20.25 -12.40 8.50
N LYS A 227 -19.73 -12.30 9.73
CA LYS A 227 -20.45 -12.68 10.97
C LYS A 227 -21.57 -11.71 11.27
N ASP A 228 -21.35 -10.41 11.11
CA ASP A 228 -22.37 -9.39 11.37
C ASP A 228 -23.57 -9.57 10.45
N VAL A 229 -23.32 -9.81 9.16
CA VAL A 229 -24.38 -10.14 8.19
C VAL A 229 -25.11 -11.44 8.57
N LYS A 230 -24.39 -12.47 9.04
CA LYS A 230 -24.99 -13.73 9.48
C LYS A 230 -25.82 -13.56 10.75
N ILE A 231 -25.32 -12.81 11.74
CA ILE A 231 -26.03 -12.49 13.00
C ILE A 231 -27.29 -11.68 12.71
N LEU A 232 -27.22 -10.69 11.82
CA LEU A 232 -28.39 -9.93 11.40
C LEU A 232 -29.45 -10.81 10.73
N LYS A 233 -29.03 -11.78 9.90
CA LYS A 233 -29.92 -12.79 9.30
C LYS A 233 -30.56 -13.68 10.37
N GLU A 234 -29.77 -14.20 11.32
CA GLU A 234 -30.25 -15.08 12.40
C GLU A 234 -31.21 -14.36 13.38
N ARG A 235 -31.05 -13.05 13.55
CA ARG A 235 -31.94 -12.21 14.37
C ARG A 235 -33.21 -11.78 13.65
N GLY A 236 -33.41 -12.18 12.38
CA GLY A 236 -34.54 -11.78 11.55
C GLY A 236 -34.56 -10.30 11.19
N GLN A 237 -33.47 -9.58 11.43
CA GLN A 237 -33.35 -8.14 11.14
C GLN A 237 -33.01 -7.88 9.67
N VAL A 238 -32.37 -8.84 8.98
CA VAL A 238 -32.06 -8.77 7.55
C VAL A 238 -32.31 -10.14 6.93
N ALA A 239 -33.37 -10.25 6.13
CA ALA A 239 -33.69 -11.48 5.40
C ALA A 239 -33.03 -11.43 4.01
N LEU A 240 -31.73 -11.75 3.93
CA LEU A 240 -31.03 -11.86 2.64
C LEU A 240 -31.32 -13.20 2.00
N ASN A 241 -31.73 -13.18 0.72
CA ASN A 241 -31.82 -14.39 -0.10
C ASN A 241 -30.43 -14.82 -0.61
N ASP A 242 -30.31 -16.02 -1.21
CA ASP A 242 -29.02 -16.57 -1.65
C ASP A 242 -28.31 -15.70 -2.69
N ARG A 243 -29.07 -15.00 -3.52
CA ARG A 243 -28.50 -14.06 -4.51
C ARG A 243 -27.90 -12.84 -3.82
N GLN A 244 -28.59 -12.27 -2.85
CA GLN A 244 -28.15 -11.13 -2.07
C GLN A 244 -26.92 -11.47 -1.23
N MET A 245 -26.87 -12.67 -0.66
CA MET A 245 -25.67 -13.18 0.03
C MET A 245 -24.47 -13.25 -0.91
N ARG A 246 -24.63 -13.75 -2.14
CA ARG A 246 -23.52 -13.77 -3.12
C ARG A 246 -23.09 -12.38 -3.57
N ILE A 247 -23.99 -11.40 -3.62
CA ILE A 247 -23.65 -9.99 -3.86
C ILE A 247 -22.77 -9.46 -2.74
N VAL A 248 -23.14 -9.70 -1.48
CA VAL A 248 -22.37 -9.30 -0.30
C VAL A 248 -20.99 -9.98 -0.30
N GLU A 249 -20.93 -11.29 -0.57
CA GLU A 249 -19.66 -12.01 -0.68
C GLU A 249 -18.75 -11.46 -1.78
N PHE A 250 -19.33 -11.08 -2.92
CA PHE A 250 -18.57 -10.45 -4.01
C PHE A 250 -17.99 -9.09 -3.57
N ILE A 251 -18.77 -8.26 -2.86
CA ILE A 251 -18.29 -6.98 -2.36
C ILE A 251 -17.20 -7.18 -1.30
N ILE A 252 -17.35 -8.17 -0.41
CA ILE A 252 -16.31 -8.54 0.57
C ILE A 252 -14.99 -8.85 -0.15
N LYS A 253 -15.06 -9.58 -1.28
CA LYS A 253 -13.87 -9.96 -2.07
C LYS A 253 -13.28 -8.83 -2.89
N LYS A 254 -14.12 -7.99 -3.49
CA LYS A 254 -13.74 -6.98 -4.49
C LYS A 254 -13.77 -5.53 -3.98
N GLY A 255 -14.31 -5.32 -2.76
CA GLY A 255 -14.49 -4.01 -2.14
C GLY A 255 -15.66 -3.20 -2.67
N LYS A 256 -16.17 -3.50 -3.86
CA LYS A 256 -17.32 -2.82 -4.48
C LYS A 256 -17.99 -3.71 -5.51
N ILE A 257 -19.22 -3.35 -5.89
CA ILE A 257 -19.94 -4.00 -6.99
C ILE A 257 -20.65 -2.95 -7.83
N THR A 258 -20.77 -3.20 -9.14
CA THR A 258 -21.56 -2.39 -10.06
C THR A 258 -22.82 -3.15 -10.49
N ASN A 259 -23.78 -2.43 -11.03
CA ASN A 259 -24.95 -3.05 -11.66
C ASN A 259 -24.54 -4.05 -12.76
N ARG A 260 -23.48 -3.74 -13.52
CA ARG A 260 -22.95 -4.62 -14.56
C ARG A 260 -22.44 -5.95 -13.99
N ASP A 261 -21.76 -5.90 -12.84
CA ASP A 261 -21.25 -7.12 -12.19
C ASP A 261 -22.41 -8.03 -11.75
N ILE A 262 -23.44 -7.47 -11.13
CA ILE A 262 -24.64 -8.22 -10.70
C ILE A 262 -25.34 -8.86 -11.92
N ARG A 263 -25.48 -8.10 -12.99
CA ARG A 263 -26.06 -8.64 -14.25
C ARG A 263 -25.25 -9.81 -14.79
N SER A 264 -23.93 -9.69 -14.78
CA SER A 264 -23.02 -10.73 -15.23
C SER A 264 -23.04 -11.97 -14.34
N MET A 265 -23.08 -11.80 -13.00
CA MET A 265 -23.08 -12.88 -12.03
C MET A 265 -24.34 -13.75 -12.08
N PHE A 266 -25.50 -13.16 -12.38
CA PHE A 266 -26.81 -13.81 -12.25
C PHE A 266 -27.60 -13.83 -13.55
N ASN A 267 -27.04 -13.38 -14.65
CA ASN A 267 -27.70 -13.25 -15.95
C ASN A 267 -29.04 -12.46 -15.87
N LEU A 268 -29.00 -11.30 -15.20
CA LEU A 268 -30.16 -10.47 -14.95
C LEU A 268 -30.29 -9.31 -15.95
N SER A 269 -31.54 -8.86 -16.12
CA SER A 269 -31.80 -7.57 -16.78
C SER A 269 -31.30 -6.40 -15.93
N ASN A 270 -31.11 -5.23 -16.54
CA ASN A 270 -30.69 -4.02 -15.82
C ASN A 270 -31.64 -3.67 -14.66
N ARG A 271 -32.96 -3.79 -14.89
CA ARG A 271 -34.00 -3.50 -13.89
C ARG A 271 -33.94 -4.49 -12.72
N ALA A 272 -33.83 -5.78 -13.00
CA ALA A 272 -33.76 -6.80 -11.95
C ALA A 272 -32.49 -6.69 -11.09
N ALA A 273 -31.36 -6.27 -11.67
CA ALA A 273 -30.14 -6.02 -10.92
C ALA A 273 -30.28 -4.78 -10.01
N LEU A 274 -30.91 -3.71 -10.49
CA LEU A 274 -31.19 -2.53 -9.67
C LEU A 274 -32.18 -2.85 -8.54
N ASP A 275 -33.19 -3.66 -8.78
CA ASP A 275 -34.14 -4.07 -7.73
C ASP A 275 -33.44 -4.82 -6.58
N GLU A 276 -32.46 -5.67 -6.87
CA GLU A 276 -31.66 -6.33 -5.83
C GLU A 276 -30.77 -5.33 -5.07
N ILE A 277 -30.17 -4.36 -5.77
CA ILE A 277 -29.37 -3.29 -5.16
C ILE A 277 -30.24 -2.45 -4.20
N TYR A 278 -31.39 -1.98 -4.67
CA TYR A 278 -32.29 -1.16 -3.85
C TYR A 278 -32.80 -1.89 -2.61
N LYS A 279 -33.14 -3.18 -2.73
CA LYS A 279 -33.50 -4.00 -1.57
C LYS A 279 -32.37 -4.07 -0.54
N LEU A 280 -31.12 -4.22 -0.99
CA LEU A 280 -29.96 -4.24 -0.09
C LEU A 280 -29.66 -2.86 0.50
N MET A 281 -29.96 -1.77 -0.21
CA MET A 281 -29.84 -0.42 0.31
C MET A 281 -30.95 -0.14 1.34
N ASP A 282 -32.19 -0.54 1.08
CA ASP A 282 -33.33 -0.40 2.00
C ASP A 282 -33.11 -1.19 3.30
N LEU A 283 -32.37 -2.30 3.23
CA LEU A 283 -31.92 -3.08 4.38
C LEU A 283 -30.67 -2.50 5.06
N ASN A 284 -30.17 -1.36 4.62
CA ASN A 284 -28.95 -0.70 5.08
C ASN A 284 -27.69 -1.62 5.03
N VAL A 285 -27.67 -2.53 4.06
CA VAL A 285 -26.52 -3.43 3.79
C VAL A 285 -25.56 -2.79 2.82
N LEU A 286 -26.07 -2.03 1.83
CA LEU A 286 -25.29 -1.33 0.81
C LEU A 286 -25.51 0.17 0.87
N LYS A 287 -24.46 0.91 0.49
CA LYS A 287 -24.56 2.32 0.12
C LYS A 287 -24.00 2.54 -1.28
N GLN A 288 -24.56 3.56 -1.97
CA GLN A 288 -24.07 3.97 -3.29
C GLN A 288 -22.91 4.95 -3.13
N GLU A 289 -21.88 4.77 -3.95
CA GLU A 289 -20.80 5.71 -4.13
C GLU A 289 -20.59 6.03 -5.62
N GLY A 290 -20.01 7.21 -5.90
CA GLY A 290 -19.81 7.70 -7.26
C GLY A 290 -21.06 8.32 -7.88
N SER A 291 -20.91 8.84 -9.11
CA SER A 291 -21.99 9.48 -9.88
C SER A 291 -21.89 9.14 -11.37
N GLY A 292 -23.00 9.17 -12.08
CA GLY A 292 -23.04 8.90 -13.52
C GLY A 292 -22.49 7.51 -13.87
N HIS A 293 -21.46 7.45 -14.70
CA HIS A 293 -20.83 6.19 -15.13
C HIS A 293 -19.96 5.52 -14.07
N SER A 294 -19.59 6.23 -13.00
CA SER A 294 -18.75 5.72 -11.92
C SER A 294 -19.54 5.17 -10.72
N VAL A 295 -20.86 5.09 -10.83
CA VAL A 295 -21.73 4.55 -9.75
C VAL A 295 -21.35 3.10 -9.44
N HIS A 296 -21.09 2.86 -8.16
CA HIS A 296 -20.84 1.53 -7.59
C HIS A 296 -21.43 1.46 -6.18
N TYR A 297 -21.46 0.27 -5.62
CA TYR A 297 -22.07 0.00 -4.32
C TYR A 297 -21.06 -0.71 -3.43
N ILE A 298 -21.02 -0.31 -2.17
CA ILE A 298 -20.16 -0.87 -1.14
C ILE A 298 -20.99 -1.27 0.08
N LEU A 299 -20.43 -2.05 0.98
CA LEU A 299 -21.06 -2.34 2.27
C LEU A 299 -21.08 -1.08 3.16
N VAL A 300 -22.15 -0.93 3.93
CA VAL A 300 -22.32 0.18 4.89
C VAL A 300 -21.38 0.03 6.06
#